data_c0dc81ea13feb88a0463b2c578311cf6
#
_entry.id   c0dc81ea13feb88a0463b2c578311cf6
#
_cell.length_a   1.000
_cell.length_b   1.000
_cell.length_c   1.000
_cell.angle_alpha   90.00
_cell.angle_beta   90.00
_cell.angle_gamma   90.00
#
_symmetry.space_group_name_H-M   'P 1'
#
loop_
_entity.id
_entity.type
_entity.pdbx_description
1 polymer ?
#
loop_
_entity_poly.entity_id
_entity_poly.type
_entity_poly.pdbx_seq_one_letter_code
_entity_poly.pdbx_strand_id
1 'polypeptide(L)'
;LLILEKKRRANEFANDLSRILFMRPGHIVEARIKPETMQKYYESSFEDARIIFFDQVDIPNIEKMALYGQALSDTDLYHDYLKHGNLWYIVVQSKSKGFIVGLTRNCVVTVFSQSTPEELVSYTFEEVVPLTLE
;
A
#
# COMPACT_ATOMS: atom_id res chain seq x y z
N LEU A 1 7.46 13.81 -3.17
CA LEU A 1 7.91 13.31 -4.46
C LEU A 1 7.17 12.05 -4.85
N LEU A 2 6.54 12.05 -6.01
CA LEU A 2 5.89 10.89 -6.60
C LEU A 2 6.65 10.51 -7.88
N ILE A 3 6.98 9.24 -8.02
CA ILE A 3 7.67 8.72 -9.20
C ILE A 3 6.77 7.71 -9.92
N LEU A 4 6.40 8.01 -11.17
CA LEU A 4 5.58 7.13 -12.01
C LEU A 4 6.48 6.17 -12.77
N GLU A 5 6.89 5.09 -12.10
CA GLU A 5 7.80 4.10 -12.67
C GLU A 5 7.70 2.77 -11.88
N LYS A 6 8.26 1.70 -12.42
CA LYS A 6 8.43 0.46 -11.68
C LYS A 6 9.35 0.68 -10.47
N LYS A 7 9.09 -0.04 -9.39
CA LYS A 7 9.78 0.14 -8.10
C LYS A 7 11.31 0.22 -8.23
N ARG A 8 11.91 -0.68 -8.99
CA ARG A 8 13.37 -0.70 -9.18
C ARG A 8 13.89 0.61 -9.77
N ARG A 9 13.27 1.07 -10.86
CA ARG A 9 13.66 2.33 -11.52
C ARG A 9 13.34 3.54 -10.67
N ALA A 10 12.23 3.51 -9.94
CA ALA A 10 11.89 4.58 -9.02
C ALA A 10 12.96 4.74 -7.94
N ASN A 11 13.46 3.64 -7.38
CA ASN A 11 14.53 3.67 -6.38
C ASN A 11 15.85 4.16 -6.96
N GLU A 12 16.21 3.75 -8.17
CA GLU A 12 17.40 4.24 -8.88
C GLU A 12 17.30 5.74 -9.12
N PHE A 13 16.16 6.22 -9.59
CA PHE A 13 15.92 7.65 -9.80
C PHE A 13 16.00 8.43 -8.50
N ALA A 14 15.41 7.93 -7.42
CA ALA A 14 15.45 8.56 -6.11
C ALA A 14 16.89 8.69 -5.60
N ASN A 15 17.71 7.67 -5.78
CA ASN A 15 19.12 7.72 -5.41
C ASN A 15 19.91 8.72 -6.25
N ASP A 16 19.68 8.75 -7.55
CA ASP A 16 20.33 9.72 -8.44
C ASP A 16 19.95 11.17 -8.09
N LEU A 17 18.67 11.39 -7.83
CA LEU A 17 18.17 12.68 -7.40
C LEU A 17 18.75 13.08 -6.03
N SER A 18 18.88 12.12 -5.12
CA SER A 18 19.51 12.34 -3.82
C SER A 18 20.97 12.77 -3.95
N ARG A 19 21.75 12.14 -4.86
CA ARG A 19 23.12 12.55 -5.15
C ARG A 19 23.22 13.96 -5.70
N ILE A 20 22.28 14.34 -6.57
CA ILE A 20 22.24 15.70 -7.16
C ILE A 20 21.92 16.75 -6.10
N LEU A 21 20.89 16.51 -5.28
CA LEU A 21 20.40 17.50 -4.32
C LEU A 21 21.20 17.53 -3.02
N PHE A 22 21.70 16.38 -2.55
CA PHE A 22 22.32 16.24 -1.24
C PHE A 22 23.78 15.75 -1.30
N MET A 23 24.31 15.53 -2.50
CA MET A 23 25.69 15.05 -2.77
C MET A 23 25.97 13.63 -2.22
N ARG A 24 24.93 12.87 -1.84
CA ARG A 24 25.06 11.46 -1.42
C ARG A 24 23.73 10.73 -1.65
N PRO A 25 23.77 9.40 -1.85
CA PRO A 25 22.56 8.60 -1.98
C PRO A 25 21.85 8.44 -0.64
N GLY A 26 20.58 8.02 -0.68
CA GLY A 26 19.86 7.60 0.52
C GLY A 26 19.16 8.70 1.30
N HIS A 27 19.21 9.97 0.88
CA HIS A 27 18.47 11.05 1.52
C HIS A 27 17.01 11.12 1.07
N ILE A 28 16.68 10.54 -0.09
CA ILE A 28 15.32 10.37 -0.54
C ILE A 28 14.96 8.91 -0.29
N VAL A 29 14.01 8.70 0.60
CA VAL A 29 13.62 7.35 1.05
C VAL A 29 12.15 7.09 0.73
N GLU A 30 11.79 5.81 0.71
CA GLU A 30 10.40 5.40 0.53
C GLU A 30 9.51 5.96 1.64
N ALA A 31 8.37 6.51 1.27
CA ALA A 31 7.32 6.82 2.22
C ALA A 31 6.76 5.51 2.81
N ARG A 32 6.22 5.59 4.01
CA ARG A 32 5.65 4.44 4.71
C ARG A 32 4.31 4.76 5.32
N ILE A 33 3.45 3.77 5.32
CA ILE A 33 2.15 3.79 5.98
C ILE A 33 2.25 2.88 7.20
N LYS A 34 1.81 3.36 8.36
CA LYS A 34 1.77 2.52 9.56
C LYS A 34 0.74 1.39 9.39
N PRO A 35 1.00 0.19 9.93
CA PRO A 35 0.05 -0.92 9.81
C PRO A 35 -1.35 -0.57 10.31
N GLU A 36 -1.47 0.19 11.39
CA GLU A 36 -2.75 0.61 11.95
C GLU A 36 -3.50 1.56 11.01
N THR A 37 -2.78 2.47 10.36
CA THR A 37 -3.36 3.39 9.38
C THR A 37 -3.83 2.64 8.15
N MET A 38 -3.03 1.69 7.68
CA MET A 38 -3.38 0.84 6.55
C MET A 38 -4.64 -0.01 6.84
N GLN A 39 -4.73 -0.53 8.06
CA GLN A 39 -5.91 -1.26 8.52
C GLN A 39 -7.16 -0.39 8.47
N LYS A 40 -7.11 0.83 8.99
CA LYS A 40 -8.24 1.76 8.96
C LYS A 40 -8.66 2.09 7.53
N TYR A 41 -7.71 2.33 6.65
CA TYR A 41 -7.98 2.59 5.24
C TYR A 41 -8.67 1.39 4.57
N TYR A 42 -8.16 0.19 4.80
CA TYR A 42 -8.74 -1.05 4.31
C TYR A 42 -10.18 -1.24 4.82
N GLU A 43 -10.40 -1.10 6.13
CA GLU A 43 -11.70 -1.28 6.74
C GLU A 43 -12.73 -0.23 6.29
N SER A 44 -12.29 0.96 5.91
CA SER A 44 -13.15 1.99 5.31
C SER A 44 -13.62 1.64 3.89
N SER A 45 -12.94 0.69 3.23
CA SER A 45 -13.22 0.24 1.86
C SER A 45 -13.64 -1.23 1.81
N PHE A 46 -14.14 -1.78 2.91
CA PHE A 46 -14.27 -3.21 3.12
C PHE A 46 -15.20 -3.93 2.13
N GLU A 47 -16.22 -3.28 1.63
CA GLU A 47 -17.17 -3.90 0.69
C GLU A 47 -16.52 -4.38 -0.59
N ASP A 48 -15.47 -3.68 -1.01
CA ASP A 48 -14.77 -3.92 -2.26
C ASP A 48 -13.35 -4.44 -2.05
N ALA A 49 -12.98 -4.75 -0.82
CA ALA A 49 -11.68 -5.27 -0.47
C ALA A 49 -11.56 -6.74 -0.89
N ARG A 50 -10.54 -7.06 -1.68
CA ARG A 50 -10.43 -8.36 -2.36
C ARG A 50 -9.23 -9.20 -1.94
N ILE A 51 -8.14 -8.56 -1.56
CA ILE A 51 -6.89 -9.25 -1.22
C ILE A 51 -6.23 -8.53 -0.05
N ILE A 52 -5.74 -9.31 0.91
CA ILE A 52 -4.93 -8.82 2.01
C ILE A 52 -3.74 -9.74 2.19
N PHE A 53 -2.56 -9.14 2.35
CA PHE A 53 -1.36 -9.85 2.77
C PHE A 53 -0.88 -9.35 4.13
N PHE A 54 -0.51 -10.30 4.99
CA PHE A 54 0.06 -10.08 6.31
C PHE A 54 1.52 -10.51 6.32
N ASP A 55 2.38 -9.72 6.97
CA ASP A 55 3.77 -10.10 7.25
C ASP A 55 4.03 -10.07 8.77
N GLN A 56 5.26 -10.32 9.16
CA GLN A 56 5.68 -10.34 10.57
C GLN A 56 4.77 -11.23 11.42
N VAL A 57 4.44 -12.40 10.88
CA VAL A 57 3.52 -13.34 11.52
C VAL A 57 4.22 -14.01 12.70
N ASP A 58 3.56 -14.02 13.87
CA ASP A 58 4.10 -14.59 15.10
C ASP A 58 3.69 -16.06 15.35
N ILE A 59 3.19 -16.74 14.32
CA ILE A 59 2.86 -18.15 14.37
C ILE A 59 4.09 -18.97 13.96
N PRO A 60 4.50 -19.99 14.73
CA PRO A 60 5.67 -20.80 14.41
C PRO A 60 5.62 -21.36 12.98
N ASN A 61 6.73 -21.25 12.24
CA ASN A 61 6.91 -21.71 10.87
C ASN A 61 6.05 -20.99 9.81
N ILE A 62 5.37 -19.90 10.16
CA ILE A 62 4.61 -19.08 9.22
C ILE A 62 5.22 -17.68 9.20
N GLU A 63 5.68 -17.24 8.03
CA GLU A 63 6.24 -15.90 7.84
C GLU A 63 5.20 -14.89 7.33
N LYS A 64 4.34 -15.36 6.42
CA LYS A 64 3.33 -14.53 5.75
C LYS A 64 2.01 -15.27 5.61
N MET A 65 0.92 -14.52 5.59
CA MET A 65 -0.42 -15.02 5.37
C MET A 65 -1.12 -14.16 4.33
N ALA A 66 -2.07 -14.74 3.60
CA ALA A 66 -2.87 -14.03 2.62
C ALA A 66 -4.33 -14.45 2.69
N LEU A 67 -5.23 -13.49 2.47
CA LEU A 67 -6.66 -13.72 2.33
C LEU A 67 -7.13 -13.17 0.99
N TYR A 68 -7.93 -13.96 0.30
CA TYR A 68 -8.57 -13.62 -0.96
C TYR A 68 -10.08 -13.81 -0.82
N GLY A 69 -10.86 -12.85 -1.28
CA GLY A 69 -12.31 -12.98 -1.22
C GLY A 69 -13.01 -11.63 -1.23
N GLN A 70 -14.27 -11.62 -0.79
CA GLN A 70 -15.09 -10.44 -0.65
C GLN A 70 -15.41 -10.18 0.80
N ALA A 71 -15.58 -8.90 1.17
CA ALA A 71 -15.93 -8.48 2.53
C ALA A 71 -15.05 -9.14 3.60
N LEU A 72 -13.75 -9.21 3.34
CA LEU A 72 -12.81 -9.94 4.19
C LEU A 72 -12.76 -9.41 5.62
N SER A 73 -12.96 -8.10 5.83
CA SER A 73 -12.96 -7.49 7.15
C SER A 73 -14.13 -7.92 8.05
N ASP A 74 -15.17 -8.53 7.47
CA ASP A 74 -16.29 -9.10 8.22
C ASP A 74 -16.03 -10.55 8.68
N THR A 75 -14.92 -11.14 8.28
CA THR A 75 -14.63 -12.55 8.59
C THR A 75 -13.89 -12.68 9.91
N ASP A 76 -14.14 -13.79 10.64
CA ASP A 76 -13.40 -14.13 11.86
C ASP A 76 -11.93 -14.36 11.55
N LEU A 77 -11.63 -14.92 10.38
CA LEU A 77 -10.27 -15.23 9.96
C LEU A 77 -9.43 -13.95 9.77
N TYR A 78 -10.03 -12.89 9.22
CA TYR A 78 -9.39 -11.59 9.15
C TYR A 78 -9.00 -11.07 10.53
N HIS A 79 -9.92 -11.11 11.47
CA HIS A 79 -9.66 -10.65 12.84
C HIS A 79 -8.62 -11.53 13.55
N ASP A 80 -8.63 -12.84 13.30
CA ASP A 80 -7.62 -13.74 13.84
C ASP A 80 -6.23 -13.44 13.26
N TYR A 81 -6.13 -13.18 11.96
CA TYR A 81 -4.86 -12.84 11.32
C TYR A 81 -4.30 -11.51 11.81
N LEU A 82 -5.16 -10.53 12.09
CA LEU A 82 -4.72 -9.25 12.67
C LEU A 82 -4.05 -9.40 14.03
N LYS A 83 -4.39 -10.42 14.80
CA LYS A 83 -3.75 -10.70 16.11
C LYS A 83 -2.33 -11.24 15.95
N HIS A 84 -1.99 -11.79 14.80
CA HIS A 84 -0.75 -12.52 14.57
C HIS A 84 0.18 -11.89 13.55
N GLY A 85 -0.28 -10.92 12.78
CA GLY A 85 0.52 -10.28 11.75
C GLY A 85 0.10 -8.85 11.45
N ASN A 86 0.88 -8.18 10.61
CA ASN A 86 0.64 -6.82 10.18
C ASN A 86 0.26 -6.76 8.71
N LEU A 87 -0.68 -5.89 8.35
CA LEU A 87 -1.00 -5.61 6.96
C LEU A 87 0.20 -5.00 6.24
N TRP A 88 0.57 -5.55 5.09
CA TRP A 88 1.61 -4.96 4.26
C TRP A 88 1.20 -4.71 2.82
N TYR A 89 0.18 -5.40 2.33
CA TYR A 89 -0.37 -5.22 0.98
C TYR A 89 -1.87 -5.44 0.98
N ILE A 90 -2.58 -4.56 0.32
CA ILE A 90 -4.03 -4.63 0.17
C ILE A 90 -4.43 -4.34 -1.27
N VAL A 91 -5.51 -4.97 -1.72
CA VAL A 91 -6.18 -4.62 -2.98
C VAL A 91 -7.60 -4.20 -2.67
N VAL A 92 -7.93 -2.97 -3.00
CA VAL A 92 -9.22 -2.34 -2.71
C VAL A 92 -9.76 -1.63 -3.94
N GLN A 93 -11.05 -1.33 -3.94
CA GLN A 93 -11.62 -0.42 -4.91
C GLN A 93 -11.66 0.99 -4.32
N SER A 94 -11.09 1.95 -5.05
CA SER A 94 -11.12 3.35 -4.64
C SER A 94 -12.55 3.89 -4.70
N LYS A 95 -13.03 4.45 -3.59
CA LYS A 95 -14.35 5.06 -3.52
C LYS A 95 -14.46 6.34 -4.36
N SER A 96 -13.39 7.13 -4.40
CA SER A 96 -13.38 8.40 -5.12
C SER A 96 -13.24 8.25 -6.62
N LYS A 97 -12.47 7.26 -7.09
CA LYS A 97 -12.14 7.07 -8.50
C LYS A 97 -12.77 5.81 -9.11
N GLY A 98 -13.21 4.86 -8.30
CA GLY A 98 -13.86 3.63 -8.75
C GLY A 98 -12.92 2.58 -9.34
N PHE A 99 -11.63 2.79 -9.39
CA PHE A 99 -10.69 1.78 -9.90
C PHE A 99 -10.10 0.89 -8.81
N ILE A 100 -9.62 -0.28 -9.23
CA ILE A 100 -9.04 -1.28 -8.34
C ILE A 100 -7.55 -0.97 -8.15
N VAL A 101 -7.12 -0.85 -6.91
CA VAL A 101 -5.77 -0.40 -6.53
C VAL A 101 -5.12 -1.41 -5.60
N GLY A 102 -3.88 -1.77 -5.89
CA GLY A 102 -2.99 -2.43 -4.95
C GLY A 102 -2.10 -1.40 -4.25
N LEU A 103 -2.01 -1.49 -2.94
CA LEU A 103 -1.23 -0.57 -2.12
C LEU A 103 -0.36 -1.34 -1.15
N THR A 104 0.95 -1.10 -1.19
CA THR A 104 1.88 -1.65 -0.21
C THR A 104 2.13 -0.66 0.93
N ARG A 105 2.60 -1.17 2.06
CA ARG A 105 2.99 -0.35 3.21
C ARG A 105 4.12 0.63 2.88
N ASN A 106 4.94 0.32 1.87
CA ASN A 106 6.00 1.19 1.37
C ASN A 106 5.51 2.17 0.29
N CYS A 107 4.20 2.37 0.17
CA CYS A 107 3.60 3.31 -0.78
C CYS A 107 3.85 3.00 -2.25
N VAL A 108 3.96 1.73 -2.62
CA VAL A 108 3.87 1.32 -4.02
C VAL A 108 2.40 1.20 -4.39
N VAL A 109 1.96 2.01 -5.34
CA VAL A 109 0.58 2.07 -5.81
C VAL A 109 0.48 1.43 -7.19
N THR A 110 -0.37 0.42 -7.33
CA THR A 110 -0.61 -0.25 -8.61
C THR A 110 -2.09 -0.19 -8.95
N VAL A 111 -2.42 0.27 -10.14
CA VAL A 111 -3.81 0.28 -10.63
C VAL A 111 -4.03 -0.90 -11.55
N PHE A 112 -5.06 -1.71 -11.27
CA PHE A 112 -5.39 -2.91 -12.03
C PHE A 112 -6.51 -2.70 -13.05
N SER A 113 -7.22 -1.57 -12.99
CA SER A 113 -8.24 -1.20 -13.96
C SER A 113 -7.72 -0.08 -14.87
N GLN A 114 -8.48 0.22 -15.92
CA GLN A 114 -8.10 1.33 -16.82
C GLN A 114 -8.17 2.65 -16.05
N SER A 115 -7.09 3.42 -16.16
CA SER A 115 -6.99 4.76 -15.60
C SER A 115 -5.99 5.59 -16.39
N THR A 116 -6.15 6.89 -16.37
CA THR A 116 -5.17 7.81 -16.93
C THR A 116 -4.06 8.08 -15.91
N PRO A 117 -2.85 8.50 -16.35
CA PRO A 117 -1.81 8.94 -15.40
C PRO A 117 -2.29 10.04 -14.46
N GLU A 118 -3.11 10.96 -14.94
CA GLU A 118 -3.67 12.06 -14.13
C GLU A 118 -4.58 11.53 -13.03
N GLU A 119 -5.42 10.54 -13.33
CA GLU A 119 -6.29 9.90 -12.33
C GLU A 119 -5.48 9.16 -11.25
N LEU A 120 -4.41 8.47 -11.64
CA LEU A 120 -3.51 7.80 -10.72
C LEU A 120 -2.81 8.79 -9.79
N VAL A 121 -2.29 9.89 -10.35
CA VAL A 121 -1.65 10.95 -9.58
C VAL A 121 -2.63 11.59 -8.61
N SER A 122 -3.85 11.91 -9.07
CA SER A 122 -4.90 12.49 -8.25
C SER A 122 -5.28 11.57 -7.09
N TYR A 123 -5.49 10.28 -7.36
CA TYR A 123 -5.75 9.27 -6.33
C TYR A 123 -4.63 9.23 -5.29
N THR A 124 -3.38 9.19 -5.74
CA THR A 124 -2.24 9.10 -4.86
C THR A 124 -2.15 10.30 -3.92
N PHE A 125 -2.31 11.51 -4.43
CA PHE A 125 -2.28 12.71 -3.59
C PHE A 125 -3.50 12.86 -2.70
N GLU A 126 -4.67 12.45 -3.13
CA GLU A 126 -5.89 12.59 -2.34
C GLU A 126 -6.06 11.51 -1.27
N GLU A 127 -5.70 10.26 -1.58
CA GLU A 127 -5.98 9.11 -0.70
C GLU A 127 -4.73 8.48 -0.08
N VAL A 128 -3.60 8.43 -0.79
CA VAL A 128 -2.41 7.71 -0.31
C VAL A 128 -1.48 8.61 0.50
N VAL A 129 -1.15 9.79 0.01
CA VAL A 129 -0.24 10.71 0.71
C VAL A 129 -0.72 11.02 2.13
N PRO A 130 -2.02 11.30 2.38
CA PRO A 130 -2.50 11.52 3.75
C PRO A 130 -2.23 10.36 4.71
N LEU A 131 -2.21 9.13 4.21
CA LEU A 131 -1.93 7.95 5.04
C LEU A 131 -0.50 7.92 5.57
N THR A 132 0.42 8.56 4.87
CA THR A 132 1.84 8.62 5.28
C THR A 132 2.09 9.64 6.38
N LEU A 133 1.14 10.56 6.59
CA LEU A 133 1.27 11.66 7.54
C LEU A 133 0.63 11.36 8.90
N GLU A 134 -0.05 10.24 9.02
CA GLU A 134 -0.71 9.83 10.27
C GLU A 134 0.22 9.14 11.29
#